data_c8f5d3df4ed9177a29f056a68c5c51d1
#
_entry.id   c8f5d3df4ed9177a29f056a68c5c51d1
#
_cell.length_a   1.000
_cell.length_b   1.000
_cell.length_c   1.000
_cell.angle_alpha   90.00
_cell.angle_beta   90.00
_cell.angle_gamma   90.00
#
_symmetry.space_group_name_H-M   'P 1'
#
loop_
_entity.id
_entity.type
_entity.pdbx_description
1 polymer ?
#
loop_
_entity_poly.entity_id
_entity_poly.type
_entity_poly.pdbx_seq_one_letter_code
_entity_poly.pdbx_strand_id
1 'polypeptide(L)'
;IPLARGMGSSSAALVAGVALADRLSGGRLGREGVFRVAAGLEGHPDNVAPAVFGGFVAALSDPPLAIPLPRPEGVRFVLAVPPYEVPTPLAREALPREVPLEDAIYNLARSALWPAALSSGKLEALREACRDRLHQPHRAPLMPGVLEAIEGALEAGALAAFVGGAGPTLAALARAGEEAPVIRALSAYRGPEGRTLVLGIGEGYFGKET
;
A
#
# COMPACT_ATOMS: atom_id res chain seq x y z
N ILE A 1 11.86 -0.04 -8.62
CA ILE A 1 10.46 -0.44 -8.32
C ILE A 1 9.91 -1.18 -9.54
N PRO A 2 9.36 -2.41 -9.40
CA PRO A 2 8.73 -3.13 -10.49
C PRO A 2 7.59 -2.34 -11.12
N LEU A 3 7.59 -2.23 -12.46
CA LEU A 3 6.56 -1.51 -13.21
C LEU A 3 5.25 -2.31 -13.27
N ALA A 4 4.11 -1.62 -13.26
CA ALA A 4 2.77 -2.21 -13.39
C ALA A 4 2.48 -3.38 -12.42
N ARG A 5 3.04 -3.32 -11.21
CA ARG A 5 2.91 -4.34 -10.15
C ARG A 5 2.20 -3.83 -8.90
N GLY A 6 1.55 -2.66 -8.96
CA GLY A 6 0.87 -2.09 -7.79
C GLY A 6 1.81 -1.58 -6.69
N MET A 7 3.05 -1.24 -7.03
CA MET A 7 4.07 -0.78 -6.08
C MET A 7 4.37 0.73 -6.18
N GLY A 8 3.48 1.51 -6.77
CA GLY A 8 3.59 2.98 -6.80
C GLY A 8 4.75 3.53 -7.64
N SER A 9 5.20 2.82 -8.69
CA SER A 9 6.33 3.27 -9.52
C SER A 9 6.07 4.59 -10.25
N SER A 10 4.82 4.85 -10.72
CA SER A 10 4.41 6.11 -11.33
C SER A 10 4.53 7.25 -10.33
N SER A 11 3.91 7.12 -9.17
CA SER A 11 3.95 8.13 -8.11
C SER A 11 5.36 8.42 -7.62
N ALA A 12 6.21 7.39 -7.51
CA ALA A 12 7.61 7.57 -7.13
C ALA A 12 8.39 8.40 -8.18
N ALA A 13 8.15 8.15 -9.48
CA ALA A 13 8.76 8.91 -10.56
C ALA A 13 8.28 10.37 -10.57
N LEU A 14 6.95 10.60 -10.36
CA LEU A 14 6.37 11.94 -10.25
C LEU A 14 6.97 12.71 -9.06
N VAL A 15 7.01 12.10 -7.89
CA VAL A 15 7.60 12.73 -6.68
C VAL A 15 9.06 13.09 -6.94
N ALA A 16 9.84 12.20 -7.55
CA ALA A 16 11.24 12.47 -7.87
C ALA A 16 11.37 13.65 -8.87
N GLY A 17 10.52 13.69 -9.91
CA GLY A 17 10.49 14.78 -10.89
C GLY A 17 10.13 16.13 -10.27
N VAL A 18 9.06 16.18 -9.47
CA VAL A 18 8.62 17.41 -8.79
C VAL A 18 9.67 17.89 -7.78
N ALA A 19 10.24 16.99 -7.00
CA ALA A 19 11.26 17.33 -6.02
C ALA A 19 12.55 17.83 -6.67
N LEU A 20 12.95 17.25 -7.80
CA LEU A 20 14.10 17.72 -8.58
C LEU A 20 13.82 19.12 -9.17
N ALA A 21 12.65 19.33 -9.76
CA ALA A 21 12.26 20.63 -10.29
C ALA A 21 12.22 21.71 -9.20
N ASP A 22 11.69 21.40 -8.03
CA ASP A 22 11.70 22.29 -6.87
C ASP A 22 13.13 22.67 -6.46
N ARG A 23 14.02 21.69 -6.31
CA ARG A 23 15.42 21.96 -5.98
C ARG A 23 16.12 22.86 -7.00
N LEU A 24 15.94 22.61 -8.28
CA LEU A 24 16.51 23.42 -9.36
C LEU A 24 15.93 24.83 -9.40
N SER A 25 14.69 25.03 -8.91
CA SER A 25 14.01 26.33 -8.84
C SER A 25 14.22 27.07 -7.50
N GLY A 26 15.11 26.58 -6.63
CA GLY A 26 15.45 27.22 -5.36
C GLY A 26 14.75 26.64 -4.13
N GLY A 27 14.07 25.49 -4.23
CA GLY A 27 13.60 24.68 -3.08
C GLY A 27 12.50 25.34 -2.25
N ARG A 28 11.49 25.96 -2.89
CA ARG A 28 10.43 26.74 -2.22
C ARG A 28 9.20 25.94 -1.80
N LEU A 29 8.98 24.77 -2.40
CA LEU A 29 7.77 23.98 -2.15
C LEU A 29 7.80 23.27 -0.79
N GLY A 30 8.97 22.77 -0.39
CA GLY A 30 9.08 21.91 0.76
C GLY A 30 8.27 20.61 0.61
N ARG A 31 8.18 19.85 1.69
CA ARG A 31 7.53 18.54 1.71
C ARG A 31 6.06 18.60 1.29
N GLU A 32 5.29 19.51 1.91
CA GLU A 32 3.87 19.69 1.64
C GLU A 32 3.58 20.19 0.21
N GLY A 33 4.42 21.08 -0.29
CA GLY A 33 4.28 21.60 -1.66
C GLY A 33 4.57 20.52 -2.71
N VAL A 34 5.62 19.73 -2.51
CA VAL A 34 5.94 18.58 -3.39
C VAL A 34 4.78 17.58 -3.38
N PHE A 35 4.22 17.27 -2.19
CA PHE A 35 3.05 16.40 -2.09
C PHE A 35 1.86 16.92 -2.89
N ARG A 36 1.46 18.18 -2.68
CA ARG A 36 0.31 18.78 -3.37
C ARG A 36 0.46 18.78 -4.89
N VAL A 37 1.62 19.18 -5.39
CA VAL A 37 1.90 19.19 -6.83
C VAL A 37 1.87 17.79 -7.42
N ALA A 38 2.58 16.85 -6.80
CA ALA A 38 2.65 15.46 -7.28
C ALA A 38 1.29 14.76 -7.21
N ALA A 39 0.50 14.96 -6.14
CA ALA A 39 -0.84 14.40 -6.01
C ALA A 39 -1.82 14.97 -7.05
N GLY A 40 -1.72 16.26 -7.35
CA GLY A 40 -2.51 16.88 -8.42
C GLY A 40 -2.18 16.32 -9.81
N LEU A 41 -0.92 16.03 -10.09
CA LEU A 41 -0.49 15.42 -11.36
C LEU A 41 -0.88 13.94 -11.47
N GLU A 42 -0.78 13.17 -10.39
CA GLU A 42 -1.14 11.74 -10.37
C GLU A 42 -2.67 11.53 -10.38
N GLY A 43 -3.43 12.49 -9.82
CA GLY A 43 -4.88 12.42 -9.69
C GLY A 43 -5.37 11.63 -8.46
N HIS A 44 -4.45 11.11 -7.65
CA HIS A 44 -4.75 10.44 -6.39
C HIS A 44 -3.53 10.47 -5.43
N PRO A 45 -3.73 10.62 -4.10
CA PRO A 45 -2.65 10.87 -3.16
C PRO A 45 -2.05 9.61 -2.54
N ASP A 46 -2.69 8.44 -2.67
CA ASP A 46 -2.46 7.21 -1.91
C ASP A 46 -1.02 6.68 -2.01
N ASN A 47 -0.40 6.72 -3.20
CA ASN A 47 0.99 6.34 -3.40
C ASN A 47 1.95 7.54 -3.33
N VAL A 48 1.48 8.75 -3.66
CA VAL A 48 2.28 9.98 -3.60
C VAL A 48 2.62 10.34 -2.16
N ALA A 49 1.63 10.27 -1.26
CA ALA A 49 1.84 10.61 0.14
C ALA A 49 2.95 9.78 0.80
N PRO A 50 2.93 8.44 0.77
CA PRO A 50 4.01 7.66 1.37
C PRO A 50 5.35 7.80 0.62
N ALA A 51 5.37 8.12 -0.67
CA ALA A 51 6.61 8.41 -1.39
C ALA A 51 7.28 9.70 -0.89
N VAL A 52 6.48 10.70 -0.50
CA VAL A 52 6.96 11.98 0.05
C VAL A 52 7.30 11.87 1.53
N PHE A 53 6.36 11.37 2.34
CA PHE A 53 6.45 11.39 3.81
C PHE A 53 7.08 10.13 4.40
N GLY A 54 7.07 9.02 3.66
CA GLY A 54 7.46 7.70 4.15
C GLY A 54 6.44 7.10 5.12
N GLY A 55 6.68 5.86 5.54
CA GLY A 55 5.85 5.18 6.53
C GLY A 55 4.42 4.93 6.08
N PHE A 56 3.50 4.99 7.04
CA PHE A 56 2.06 4.96 6.84
C PHE A 56 1.52 6.38 6.80
N VAL A 57 0.69 6.69 5.82
CA VAL A 57 0.13 8.04 5.65
C VAL A 57 -1.35 7.92 5.31
N ALA A 58 -2.19 8.63 6.08
CA ALA A 58 -3.57 8.87 5.68
C ALA A 58 -3.61 10.09 4.77
N ALA A 59 -4.25 9.98 3.60
CA ALA A 59 -4.26 11.07 2.62
C ALA A 59 -5.63 11.25 1.97
N LEU A 60 -5.94 12.51 1.64
CA LEU A 60 -7.14 12.93 0.89
C LEU A 60 -6.71 13.66 -0.38
N SER A 61 -7.56 13.59 -1.42
CA SER A 61 -7.37 14.32 -2.68
C SER A 61 -7.90 15.75 -2.61
N ASP A 62 -9.04 15.94 -1.95
CA ASP A 62 -9.75 17.21 -1.88
C ASP A 62 -10.35 17.46 -0.49
N PRO A 63 -9.81 18.45 0.27
CA PRO A 63 -8.57 19.17 -0.04
C PRO A 63 -7.35 18.22 0.02
N PRO A 64 -6.24 18.51 -0.71
CA PRO A 64 -5.02 17.72 -0.63
C PRO A 64 -4.45 17.76 0.79
N LEU A 65 -4.53 16.64 1.50
CA LEU A 65 -4.07 16.49 2.89
C LEU A 65 -3.33 15.17 3.04
N ALA A 66 -2.22 15.19 3.77
CA ALA A 66 -1.48 13.99 4.15
C ALA A 66 -1.14 14.05 5.64
N ILE A 67 -1.46 13.00 6.38
CA ILE A 67 -1.19 12.88 7.81
C ILE A 67 -0.33 11.63 8.01
N PRO A 68 0.97 11.79 8.32
CA PRO A 68 1.82 10.66 8.69
C PRO A 68 1.30 9.98 9.96
N LEU A 69 1.30 8.65 9.96
CA LEU A 69 0.91 7.83 11.09
C LEU A 69 2.15 7.25 11.79
N PRO A 70 2.03 6.83 13.06
CA PRO A 70 3.11 6.17 13.77
C PRO A 70 3.65 4.97 12.98
N ARG A 71 4.96 4.82 12.96
CA ARG A 71 5.66 3.69 12.32
C ARG A 71 5.88 2.61 13.38
N PRO A 72 5.26 1.44 13.24
CA PRO A 72 5.51 0.35 14.18
C PRO A 72 6.94 -0.17 14.01
N GLU A 73 7.62 -0.36 15.12
CA GLU A 73 8.91 -1.01 15.15
C GLU A 73 8.80 -2.53 15.08
N GLY A 74 9.86 -3.19 14.68
CA GLY A 74 9.91 -4.66 14.67
C GLY A 74 8.95 -5.31 13.67
N VAL A 75 8.58 -4.61 12.59
CA VAL A 75 7.75 -5.18 11.51
C VAL A 75 8.43 -5.04 10.16
N ARG A 76 8.10 -5.95 9.26
CA ARG A 76 8.58 -5.96 7.87
C ARG A 76 7.47 -6.29 6.91
N PHE A 77 7.56 -5.72 5.71
CA PHE A 77 6.73 -6.13 4.59
C PHE A 77 7.33 -7.33 3.88
N VAL A 78 6.51 -8.36 3.67
CA VAL A 78 6.77 -9.47 2.76
C VAL A 78 5.92 -9.23 1.52
N LEU A 79 6.56 -9.00 0.39
CA LEU A 79 5.87 -8.75 -0.87
C LEU A 79 6.01 -9.98 -1.77
N ALA A 80 4.88 -10.54 -2.19
CA ALA A 80 4.82 -11.54 -3.26
C ALA A 80 4.51 -10.82 -4.58
N VAL A 81 5.48 -10.78 -5.48
CA VAL A 81 5.40 -10.09 -6.77
C VAL A 81 5.31 -11.11 -7.88
N PRO A 82 4.11 -11.42 -8.41
CA PRO A 82 3.93 -12.34 -9.53
C PRO A 82 4.58 -11.82 -10.82
N PRO A 83 4.86 -12.70 -11.81
CA PRO A 83 5.52 -12.30 -13.05
C PRO A 83 4.62 -11.55 -14.02
N TYR A 84 3.29 -11.63 -13.85
CA TYR A 84 2.32 -10.95 -14.72
C TYR A 84 1.98 -9.54 -14.25
N GLU A 85 1.36 -8.76 -15.12
CA GLU A 85 0.93 -7.37 -14.88
C GLU A 85 -0.58 -7.25 -14.77
N VAL A 86 -1.03 -6.30 -13.93
CA VAL A 86 -2.42 -5.85 -13.90
C VAL A 86 -2.42 -4.35 -14.21
N PRO A 87 -2.84 -3.95 -15.41
CA PRO A 87 -2.94 -2.55 -15.77
C PRO A 87 -3.90 -1.80 -14.84
N THR A 88 -3.50 -0.65 -14.33
CA THR A 88 -4.31 0.15 -13.40
C THR A 88 -5.70 0.51 -13.96
N PRO A 89 -5.89 0.86 -15.24
CA PRO A 89 -7.22 1.08 -15.80
C PRO A 89 -8.12 -0.15 -15.65
N LEU A 90 -7.62 -1.34 -16.00
CA LEU A 90 -8.38 -2.58 -15.89
C LEU A 90 -8.78 -2.90 -14.43
N ALA A 91 -7.86 -2.68 -13.48
CA ALA A 91 -8.14 -2.85 -12.06
C ALA A 91 -9.19 -1.84 -11.53
N ARG A 92 -9.29 -0.66 -12.14
CA ARG A 92 -10.32 0.33 -11.81
C ARG A 92 -11.68 -0.03 -12.42
N GLU A 93 -11.70 -0.51 -13.65
CA GLU A 93 -12.92 -0.98 -14.33
C GLU A 93 -13.57 -2.17 -13.63
N ALA A 94 -12.77 -3.00 -12.94
CA ALA A 94 -13.27 -4.14 -12.16
C ALA A 94 -14.08 -3.72 -10.92
N LEU A 95 -13.99 -2.44 -10.48
CA LEU A 95 -14.71 -1.97 -9.30
C LEU A 95 -16.17 -1.65 -9.63
N PRO A 96 -17.13 -2.03 -8.77
CA PRO A 96 -18.53 -1.70 -8.96
C PRO A 96 -18.77 -0.19 -8.83
N ARG A 97 -19.75 0.33 -9.58
CA ARG A 97 -20.16 1.75 -9.48
C ARG A 97 -21.01 2.02 -8.26
N GLU A 98 -21.68 1.01 -7.76
CA GLU A 98 -22.56 1.05 -6.59
C GLU A 98 -22.25 -0.13 -5.70
N VAL A 99 -22.35 0.05 -4.40
CA VAL A 99 -22.10 -1.00 -3.41
C VAL A 99 -23.22 -1.03 -2.37
N PRO A 100 -23.54 -2.19 -1.78
CA PRO A 100 -24.45 -2.28 -0.66
C PRO A 100 -24.00 -1.41 0.51
N LEU A 101 -24.93 -0.73 1.17
CA LEU A 101 -24.62 0.12 2.33
C LEU A 101 -23.87 -0.66 3.44
N GLU A 102 -24.22 -1.92 3.63
CA GLU A 102 -23.54 -2.79 4.61
C GLU A 102 -22.06 -3.02 4.28
N ASP A 103 -21.68 -3.13 3.00
CA ASP A 103 -20.29 -3.28 2.58
C ASP A 103 -19.53 -1.96 2.71
N ALA A 104 -20.17 -0.83 2.45
CA ALA A 104 -19.59 0.49 2.72
C ALA A 104 -19.32 0.67 4.22
N ILE A 105 -20.28 0.36 5.10
CA ILE A 105 -20.12 0.42 6.56
C ILE A 105 -19.00 -0.52 7.02
N TYR A 106 -18.95 -1.75 6.46
CA TYR A 106 -17.91 -2.73 6.76
C TYR A 106 -16.52 -2.18 6.48
N ASN A 107 -16.31 -1.57 5.31
CA ASN A 107 -15.02 -1.00 4.94
C ASN A 107 -14.67 0.29 5.71
N LEU A 108 -15.64 1.18 5.97
CA LEU A 108 -15.42 2.39 6.77
C LEU A 108 -14.92 2.06 8.19
N ALA A 109 -15.55 1.08 8.84
CA ALA A 109 -15.13 0.64 10.17
C ALA A 109 -13.69 0.09 10.16
N ARG A 110 -13.32 -0.68 9.14
CA ARG A 110 -11.98 -1.26 8.99
C ARG A 110 -10.92 -0.23 8.60
N SER A 111 -11.27 0.74 7.77
CA SER A 111 -10.39 1.85 7.45
C SER A 111 -10.01 2.66 8.70
N ALA A 112 -10.95 2.85 9.64
CA ALA A 112 -10.68 3.53 10.91
C ALA A 112 -9.77 2.71 11.85
N LEU A 113 -9.72 1.38 11.71
CA LEU A 113 -8.84 0.55 12.52
C LEU A 113 -7.35 0.72 12.19
N TRP A 114 -6.99 1.07 10.94
CA TRP A 114 -5.60 1.26 10.55
C TRP A 114 -4.90 2.32 11.42
N PRO A 115 -5.34 3.60 11.42
CA PRO A 115 -4.72 4.62 12.26
C PRO A 115 -4.87 4.31 13.75
N ALA A 116 -5.97 3.71 14.19
CA ALA A 116 -6.18 3.36 15.59
C ALA A 116 -5.19 2.27 16.05
N ALA A 117 -4.98 1.23 15.27
CA ALA A 117 -4.02 0.15 15.56
C ALA A 117 -2.58 0.66 15.60
N LEU A 118 -2.19 1.47 14.61
CA LEU A 118 -0.84 2.04 14.54
C LEU A 118 -0.57 2.99 15.70
N SER A 119 -1.53 3.85 16.06
CA SER A 119 -1.39 4.84 17.16
C SER A 119 -1.40 4.20 18.54
N SER A 120 -2.15 3.12 18.73
CA SER A 120 -2.24 2.42 20.02
C SER A 120 -1.20 1.29 20.19
N GLY A 121 -0.46 0.94 19.14
CA GLY A 121 0.44 -0.21 19.11
C GLY A 121 -0.26 -1.58 19.10
N LYS A 122 -1.60 -1.63 18.95
CA LYS A 122 -2.39 -2.87 18.89
C LYS A 122 -2.34 -3.47 17.48
N LEU A 123 -1.16 -3.91 17.05
CA LEU A 123 -0.91 -4.33 15.67
C LEU A 123 -1.72 -5.56 15.24
N GLU A 124 -2.17 -6.39 16.17
CA GLU A 124 -3.05 -7.55 15.90
C GLU A 124 -4.39 -7.13 15.27
N ALA A 125 -4.87 -5.91 15.55
CA ALA A 125 -6.09 -5.37 14.94
C ALA A 125 -5.94 -5.13 13.43
N LEU A 126 -4.71 -5.05 12.90
CA LEU A 126 -4.46 -4.91 11.47
C LEU A 126 -4.97 -6.10 10.66
N ARG A 127 -5.07 -7.29 11.29
CA ARG A 127 -5.66 -8.47 10.68
C ARG A 127 -7.11 -8.24 10.24
N GLU A 128 -7.89 -7.54 11.05
CA GLU A 128 -9.25 -7.14 10.71
C GLU A 128 -9.28 -5.88 9.85
N ALA A 129 -8.36 -4.94 10.08
CA ALA A 129 -8.27 -3.70 9.33
C ALA A 129 -8.00 -3.91 7.83
N CYS A 130 -7.28 -4.97 7.45
CA CYS A 130 -6.97 -5.28 6.05
C CYS A 130 -8.09 -6.04 5.31
N ARG A 131 -9.15 -6.44 5.97
CA ARG A 131 -10.31 -7.07 5.33
C ARG A 131 -11.09 -6.06 4.51
N ASP A 132 -11.53 -6.49 3.33
CA ASP A 132 -12.10 -5.59 2.33
C ASP A 132 -13.24 -6.26 1.56
N ARG A 133 -14.28 -5.50 1.27
CA ARG A 133 -15.41 -5.91 0.45
C ARG A 133 -15.60 -5.04 -0.79
N LEU A 134 -14.80 -3.96 -0.92
CA LEU A 134 -14.97 -2.96 -1.98
C LEU A 134 -13.95 -3.06 -3.11
N HIS A 135 -12.74 -3.59 -2.85
CA HIS A 135 -11.66 -3.63 -3.83
C HIS A 135 -11.17 -5.04 -4.13
N GLN A 136 -10.64 -5.74 -3.12
CA GLN A 136 -9.95 -7.02 -3.30
C GLN A 136 -10.84 -8.11 -3.92
N PRO A 137 -12.10 -8.33 -3.48
CA PRO A 137 -12.97 -9.33 -4.09
C PRO A 137 -13.28 -9.05 -5.56
N HIS A 138 -13.48 -7.78 -5.92
CA HIS A 138 -13.79 -7.37 -7.28
C HIS A 138 -12.60 -7.44 -8.23
N ARG A 139 -11.38 -7.27 -7.71
CA ARG A 139 -10.13 -7.39 -8.46
C ARG A 139 -9.57 -8.80 -8.50
N ALA A 140 -10.01 -9.68 -7.60
CA ALA A 140 -9.54 -11.07 -7.50
C ALA A 140 -9.59 -11.85 -8.84
N PRO A 141 -10.61 -11.69 -9.72
CA PRO A 141 -10.61 -12.33 -11.03
C PRO A 141 -9.43 -11.98 -11.93
N LEU A 142 -8.77 -10.82 -11.70
CA LEU A 142 -7.57 -10.39 -12.41
C LEU A 142 -6.29 -10.97 -11.79
N MET A 143 -6.39 -11.61 -10.63
CA MET A 143 -5.27 -12.07 -9.81
C MET A 143 -5.56 -13.46 -9.23
N PRO A 144 -5.52 -14.52 -10.05
CA PRO A 144 -5.90 -15.87 -9.62
C PRO A 144 -5.17 -16.32 -8.34
N GLY A 145 -5.91 -16.80 -7.34
CA GLY A 145 -5.38 -17.28 -6.08
C GLY A 145 -5.07 -16.18 -5.04
N VAL A 146 -5.38 -14.90 -5.32
CA VAL A 146 -5.01 -13.80 -4.41
C VAL A 146 -5.75 -13.85 -3.07
N LEU A 147 -7.03 -14.19 -3.05
CA LEU A 147 -7.81 -14.24 -1.81
C LEU A 147 -7.35 -15.39 -0.91
N GLU A 148 -7.10 -16.55 -1.49
CA GLU A 148 -6.53 -17.71 -0.79
C GLU A 148 -5.14 -17.41 -0.24
N ALA A 149 -4.33 -16.67 -1.00
CA ALA A 149 -2.99 -16.25 -0.56
C ALA A 149 -3.05 -15.23 0.58
N ILE A 150 -4.03 -14.31 0.59
CA ILE A 150 -4.27 -13.38 1.70
C ILE A 150 -4.59 -14.18 2.98
N GLU A 151 -5.56 -15.09 2.92
CA GLU A 151 -5.92 -15.90 4.09
C GLU A 151 -4.76 -16.78 4.55
N GLY A 152 -4.06 -17.44 3.64
CA GLY A 152 -2.88 -18.25 3.96
C GLY A 152 -1.75 -17.45 4.62
N ALA A 153 -1.52 -16.20 4.21
CA ALA A 153 -0.56 -15.32 4.86
C ALA A 153 -0.99 -14.94 6.29
N LEU A 154 -2.27 -14.65 6.49
CA LEU A 154 -2.84 -14.36 7.81
C LEU A 154 -2.78 -15.57 8.75
N GLU A 155 -3.08 -16.77 8.25
CA GLU A 155 -2.95 -18.04 9.00
C GLU A 155 -1.50 -18.36 9.36
N ALA A 156 -0.55 -17.97 8.48
CA ALA A 156 0.88 -18.11 8.70
C ALA A 156 1.46 -17.08 9.69
N GLY A 157 0.64 -16.22 10.29
CA GLY A 157 1.05 -15.27 11.33
C GLY A 157 1.26 -13.83 10.83
N ALA A 158 0.89 -13.49 9.60
CA ALA A 158 0.94 -12.09 9.18
C ALA A 158 -0.03 -11.23 10.00
N LEU A 159 0.41 -10.04 10.40
CA LEU A 159 -0.39 -9.02 11.07
C LEU A 159 -1.44 -8.41 10.13
N ALA A 160 -1.14 -8.33 8.85
CA ALA A 160 -2.04 -7.93 7.78
C ALA A 160 -1.60 -8.56 6.47
N ALA A 161 -2.52 -8.79 5.53
CA ALA A 161 -2.23 -9.19 4.17
C ALA A 161 -3.27 -8.57 3.22
N PHE A 162 -2.82 -7.98 2.12
CA PHE A 162 -3.67 -7.24 1.20
C PHE A 162 -3.01 -7.04 -0.15
N VAL A 163 -3.81 -6.70 -1.16
CA VAL A 163 -3.33 -6.34 -2.50
C VAL A 163 -2.66 -4.98 -2.48
N GLY A 164 -1.43 -4.89 -2.96
CA GLY A 164 -0.70 -3.63 -3.11
C GLY A 164 -1.26 -2.78 -4.26
N GLY A 165 -1.91 -1.67 -3.94
CA GLY A 165 -2.49 -0.75 -4.93
C GLY A 165 -3.45 -1.44 -5.89
N ALA A 166 -3.17 -1.36 -7.20
CA ALA A 166 -3.96 -2.03 -8.24
C ALA A 166 -3.66 -3.53 -8.37
N GLY A 167 -2.65 -4.03 -7.70
CA GLY A 167 -2.13 -5.38 -7.84
C GLY A 167 -1.10 -5.50 -9.00
N PRO A 168 -0.61 -6.70 -9.30
CA PRO A 168 -0.89 -7.99 -8.65
C PRO A 168 -0.04 -8.27 -7.40
N THR A 169 0.84 -7.36 -6.97
CA THR A 169 1.63 -7.59 -5.77
C THR A 169 0.72 -7.78 -4.55
N LEU A 170 0.94 -8.86 -3.81
CA LEU A 170 0.36 -9.04 -2.48
C LEU A 170 1.38 -8.62 -1.44
N ALA A 171 0.96 -7.76 -0.53
CA ALA A 171 1.75 -7.29 0.60
C ALA A 171 1.25 -7.94 1.89
N ALA A 172 2.16 -8.49 2.68
CA ALA A 172 1.88 -8.95 4.03
C ALA A 172 2.79 -8.21 5.01
N LEU A 173 2.27 -7.85 6.17
CA LEU A 173 3.02 -7.27 7.27
C LEU A 173 3.30 -8.36 8.29
N ALA A 174 4.57 -8.65 8.55
CA ALA A 174 5.01 -9.66 9.50
C ALA A 174 5.87 -9.05 10.62
N ARG A 175 5.97 -9.71 11.76
CA ARG A 175 6.96 -9.35 12.79
C ARG A 175 8.36 -9.65 12.26
N ALA A 176 9.32 -8.79 12.58
CA ALA A 176 10.71 -8.98 12.19
C ALA A 176 11.26 -10.27 12.82
N GLY A 177 11.81 -11.14 11.98
CA GLY A 177 12.28 -12.47 12.35
C GLY A 177 11.24 -13.60 12.20
N GLU A 178 9.96 -13.25 11.92
CA GLU A 178 8.86 -14.22 11.74
C GLU A 178 8.35 -14.24 10.27
N GLU A 179 9.14 -13.74 9.32
CA GLU A 179 8.72 -13.64 7.92
C GLU A 179 8.66 -15.00 7.19
N ALA A 180 9.46 -15.97 7.62
CA ALA A 180 9.63 -17.23 6.90
C ALA A 180 8.34 -18.05 6.68
N PRO A 181 7.42 -18.20 7.65
CA PRO A 181 6.13 -18.85 7.41
C PRO A 181 5.27 -18.09 6.39
N VAL A 182 5.22 -16.76 6.47
CA VAL A 182 4.47 -15.90 5.55
C VAL A 182 5.03 -16.01 4.13
N ILE A 183 6.35 -16.00 3.96
CA ILE A 183 7.01 -16.20 2.65
C ILE A 183 6.58 -17.54 2.03
N ARG A 184 6.55 -18.61 2.82
CA ARG A 184 6.12 -19.94 2.34
C ARG A 184 4.65 -19.94 1.93
N ALA A 185 3.77 -19.34 2.71
CA ALA A 185 2.34 -19.23 2.40
C ALA A 185 2.10 -18.50 1.08
N LEU A 186 2.89 -17.47 0.79
CA LEU A 186 2.76 -16.66 -0.42
C LEU A 186 3.44 -17.26 -1.66
N SER A 187 4.19 -18.35 -1.52
CA SER A 187 5.03 -18.88 -2.61
C SER A 187 4.22 -19.38 -3.81
N ALA A 188 3.06 -20.00 -3.58
CA ALA A 188 2.18 -20.49 -4.65
C ALA A 188 1.62 -19.33 -5.48
N TYR A 189 1.12 -18.28 -4.83
CA TYR A 189 0.59 -17.08 -5.49
C TYR A 189 1.68 -16.33 -6.27
N ARG A 190 2.86 -16.16 -5.67
CA ARG A 190 4.00 -15.53 -6.31
C ARG A 190 4.41 -16.26 -7.60
N GLY A 191 4.30 -17.57 -7.63
CA GLY A 191 4.77 -18.44 -8.72
C GLY A 191 6.31 -18.56 -8.77
N PRO A 192 6.84 -19.47 -9.62
CA PRO A 192 8.28 -19.75 -9.69
C PRO A 192 9.10 -18.60 -10.27
N GLU A 193 8.56 -17.85 -11.23
CA GLU A 193 9.24 -16.72 -11.89
C GLU A 193 9.03 -15.39 -11.16
N GLY A 194 8.14 -15.36 -10.17
CA GLY A 194 7.88 -14.19 -9.36
C GLY A 194 8.97 -13.91 -8.34
N ARG A 195 8.90 -12.76 -7.70
CA ARG A 195 9.88 -12.31 -6.70
C ARG A 195 9.25 -12.19 -5.32
N THR A 196 10.02 -12.55 -4.30
CA THR A 196 9.72 -12.20 -2.91
C THR A 196 10.66 -11.10 -2.47
N LEU A 197 10.11 -10.02 -1.92
CA LEU A 197 10.89 -8.94 -1.32
C LEU A 197 10.54 -8.85 0.16
N VAL A 198 11.55 -8.72 1.03
CA VAL A 198 11.37 -8.43 2.45
C VAL A 198 11.94 -7.04 2.72
N LEU A 199 11.06 -6.11 3.07
CA LEU A 199 11.41 -4.70 3.16
C LEU A 199 11.04 -4.12 4.53
N GLY A 200 11.85 -3.20 5.01
CA GLY A 200 11.49 -2.32 6.12
C GLY A 200 10.53 -1.21 5.70
N ILE A 201 10.05 -0.46 6.67
CA ILE A 201 9.23 0.73 6.43
C ILE A 201 10.15 1.86 5.95
N GLY A 202 9.88 2.41 4.76
CA GLY A 202 10.68 3.47 4.16
C GLY A 202 10.48 4.84 4.82
N GLU A 203 11.45 5.74 4.64
CA GLU A 203 11.43 7.09 5.23
C GLU A 203 10.86 8.17 4.30
N GLY A 204 10.51 7.82 3.05
CA GLY A 204 10.07 8.76 2.02
C GLY A 204 11.23 9.58 1.43
N TYR A 205 10.89 10.47 0.50
CA TYR A 205 11.90 11.27 -0.21
C TYR A 205 12.69 12.23 0.71
N PHE A 206 12.00 12.86 1.66
CA PHE A 206 12.64 13.86 2.55
C PHE A 206 13.38 13.22 3.75
N GLY A 207 13.28 11.92 3.95
CA GLY A 207 13.89 11.24 5.09
C GLY A 207 13.31 11.67 6.45
N LYS A 208 14.05 11.43 7.53
CA LYS A 208 13.74 12.03 8.84
C LYS A 208 14.17 13.50 8.80
N GLU A 209 13.27 14.40 9.21
CA GLU A 209 13.71 15.74 9.60
C GLU A 209 14.62 15.58 10.83
N THR A 210 15.89 15.97 10.68
CA THR A 210 16.86 16.08 11.77
C THR A 210 16.54 17.28 12.64
#